data_8358d391d45a12811ad6d96cf8265da3
#
_entry.id   8358d391d45a12811ad6d96cf8265da3
#
_cell.length_a   1.000
_cell.length_b   1.000
_cell.length_c   1.000
_cell.angle_alpha   90.00
_cell.angle_beta   90.00
_cell.angle_gamma   90.00
#
_symmetry.space_group_name_H-M   'P 1'
#
loop_
_entity.id
_entity.type
_entity.pdbx_description
1 polymer ?
#
loop_
_entity_poly.entity_id
_entity_poly.type
_entity_poly.pdbx_seq_one_letter_code
_entity_poly.pdbx_strand_id
1 'polypeptide(L)'
;MSFFRIIIPCYNGGERMAPMIESIKNQSCQDYHLVIVDDQSTDDSLEIVKKYDPDKVLSMDHKGYAAGARNEGMKHYKSDKYTLWLDDDDILIDNDAFAKIKQCAIDNDYPDIIRFNWIATRLSTGKRGNHHDRFPKVETPELICQEIYGGMPWSKAVKTSKCVEFPECLAIDDCYQHIMQCDVCETAAVIHDDLYEWLVRPNSLTTVKINVFRESGWYLEIAMLMRQKEHYNHDYARIAADMRIDYIKRKYLGRM
;
A
#
# COMPACT_ATOMS: atom_id res chain seq x y z
N MET A 1 -17.69 -14.79 0.33
CA MET A 1 -17.61 -13.31 0.39
C MET A 1 -17.24 -12.96 1.79
N SER A 2 -16.04 -12.44 1.97
CA SER A 2 -15.54 -11.96 3.25
C SER A 2 -15.59 -10.43 3.32
N PHE A 3 -15.30 -9.87 4.50
CA PHE A 3 -15.23 -8.43 4.64
C PHE A 3 -13.96 -7.86 4.01
N PHE A 4 -12.83 -8.55 4.17
CA PHE A 4 -11.55 -8.12 3.64
C PHE A 4 -10.98 -9.06 2.60
N ARG A 5 -10.36 -8.49 1.57
CA ARG A 5 -9.38 -9.12 0.71
C ARG A 5 -8.02 -8.54 1.06
N ILE A 6 -7.12 -9.38 1.54
CA ILE A 6 -5.76 -9.00 1.92
C ILE A 6 -4.82 -9.52 0.85
N ILE A 7 -4.01 -8.63 0.27
CA ILE A 7 -3.05 -8.97 -0.79
C ILE A 7 -1.64 -8.66 -0.31
N ILE A 8 -0.78 -9.66 -0.34
CA ILE A 8 0.64 -9.53 0.02
C ILE A 8 1.49 -9.89 -1.20
N PRO A 9 2.20 -8.92 -1.82
CA PRO A 9 3.24 -9.22 -2.79
C PRO A 9 4.45 -9.83 -2.09
N CYS A 10 5.04 -10.86 -2.68
CA CYS A 10 6.22 -11.54 -2.14
C CYS A 10 7.32 -11.65 -3.21
N TYR A 11 8.55 -11.34 -2.83
CA TYR A 11 9.73 -11.66 -3.61
C TYR A 11 10.94 -11.90 -2.71
N ASN A 12 11.44 -13.14 -2.67
CA ASN A 12 12.55 -13.55 -1.81
C ASN A 12 12.35 -13.08 -0.36
N GLY A 13 11.12 -13.29 0.14
CA GLY A 13 10.70 -12.90 1.48
C GLY A 13 11.27 -13.83 2.56
N GLY A 14 11.33 -15.13 2.29
CA GLY A 14 11.79 -16.14 3.22
C GLY A 14 11.10 -16.02 4.58
N GLU A 15 11.82 -16.29 5.65
CA GLU A 15 11.32 -16.19 7.04
C GLU A 15 10.92 -14.75 7.46
N ARG A 16 11.29 -13.73 6.68
CA ARG A 16 10.89 -12.34 6.93
C ARG A 16 9.38 -12.12 6.90
N MET A 17 8.67 -12.96 6.14
CA MET A 17 7.21 -12.87 5.97
C MET A 17 6.45 -13.37 7.18
N ALA A 18 7.07 -14.21 8.00
CA ALA A 18 6.42 -14.86 9.14
C ALA A 18 5.74 -13.85 10.08
N PRO A 19 6.41 -12.77 10.55
CA PRO A 19 5.78 -11.80 11.45
C PRO A 19 4.52 -11.16 10.87
N MET A 20 4.51 -10.81 9.57
CA MET A 20 3.33 -10.23 8.91
C MET A 20 2.19 -11.24 8.87
N ILE A 21 2.45 -12.47 8.39
CA ILE A 21 1.40 -13.49 8.27
C ILE A 21 0.85 -13.87 9.64
N GLU A 22 1.70 -14.00 10.65
CA GLU A 22 1.29 -14.26 12.02
C GLU A 22 0.44 -13.12 12.60
N SER A 23 0.81 -11.86 12.33
CA SER A 23 0.03 -10.72 12.78
C SER A 23 -1.38 -10.68 12.14
N ILE A 24 -1.53 -11.16 10.91
CA ILE A 24 -2.83 -11.34 10.24
C ILE A 24 -3.63 -12.49 10.88
N LYS A 25 -2.99 -13.64 11.10
CA LYS A 25 -3.64 -14.81 11.70
C LYS A 25 -4.09 -14.56 13.16
N ASN A 26 -3.40 -13.68 13.86
CA ASN A 26 -3.71 -13.31 15.25
C ASN A 26 -4.76 -12.19 15.37
N GLN A 27 -5.31 -11.68 14.27
CA GLN A 27 -6.39 -10.68 14.32
C GLN A 27 -7.65 -11.26 14.98
N SER A 28 -8.33 -10.45 15.80
CA SER A 28 -9.61 -10.85 16.43
C SER A 28 -10.74 -11.02 15.39
N CYS A 29 -10.70 -10.26 14.29
CA CYS A 29 -11.63 -10.39 13.18
C CYS A 29 -11.02 -11.27 12.08
N GLN A 30 -11.57 -12.48 11.88
CA GLN A 30 -11.14 -13.46 10.89
C GLN A 30 -11.97 -13.43 9.59
N ASP A 31 -12.69 -12.35 9.32
CA ASP A 31 -13.56 -12.20 8.14
C ASP A 31 -12.78 -11.66 6.94
N TYR A 32 -11.78 -12.41 6.48
CA TYR A 32 -10.90 -12.05 5.36
C TYR A 32 -10.59 -13.24 4.45
N HIS A 33 -10.13 -12.94 3.23
CA HIS A 33 -9.36 -13.83 2.37
C HIS A 33 -7.92 -13.31 2.25
N LEU A 34 -6.95 -14.17 2.51
CA LEU A 34 -5.52 -13.89 2.39
C LEU A 34 -4.98 -14.41 1.05
N VAL A 35 -4.53 -13.49 0.19
CA VAL A 35 -3.92 -13.79 -1.11
C VAL A 35 -2.45 -13.39 -1.06
N ILE A 36 -1.55 -14.34 -1.23
CA ILE A 36 -0.12 -14.08 -1.32
C ILE A 36 0.31 -14.31 -2.77
N VAL A 37 0.98 -13.31 -3.35
CA VAL A 37 1.40 -13.34 -4.77
C VAL A 37 2.91 -13.30 -4.85
N ASP A 38 3.48 -14.40 -5.28
CA ASP A 38 4.92 -14.59 -5.48
C ASP A 38 5.35 -14.03 -6.84
N ASP A 39 6.24 -13.05 -6.82
CA ASP A 39 6.83 -12.41 -7.99
C ASP A 39 8.12 -13.10 -8.42
N GLN A 40 8.06 -14.43 -8.64
CA GLN A 40 9.19 -15.27 -9.07
C GLN A 40 10.33 -15.35 -8.04
N SER A 41 10.01 -15.66 -6.78
CA SER A 41 11.03 -15.94 -5.76
C SER A 41 11.93 -17.10 -6.17
N THR A 42 13.21 -17.00 -5.81
CA THR A 42 14.24 -18.01 -6.07
C THR A 42 14.72 -18.70 -4.79
N ASP A 43 14.18 -18.28 -3.65
CA ASP A 43 14.43 -18.85 -2.33
C ASP A 43 13.26 -19.74 -1.88
N ASP A 44 13.20 -20.10 -0.60
CA ASP A 44 12.17 -20.94 0.01
C ASP A 44 10.88 -20.22 0.40
N SER A 45 10.69 -18.98 -0.07
CA SER A 45 9.51 -18.14 0.25
C SER A 45 8.19 -18.87 0.02
N LEU A 46 8.02 -19.52 -1.12
CA LEU A 46 6.78 -20.26 -1.44
C LEU A 46 6.51 -21.43 -0.50
N GLU A 47 7.57 -22.13 -0.05
CA GLU A 47 7.43 -23.24 0.89
C GLU A 47 7.05 -22.74 2.28
N ILE A 48 7.64 -21.60 2.68
CA ILE A 48 7.34 -20.96 3.96
C ILE A 48 5.89 -20.49 3.98
N VAL A 49 5.45 -19.75 2.95
CA VAL A 49 4.09 -19.22 2.84
C VAL A 49 3.04 -20.33 2.93
N LYS A 50 3.25 -21.46 2.25
CA LYS A 50 2.30 -22.59 2.26
C LYS A 50 2.09 -23.20 3.65
N LYS A 51 3.08 -23.09 4.56
CA LYS A 51 2.93 -23.58 5.94
C LYS A 51 1.87 -22.81 6.75
N TYR A 52 1.59 -21.57 6.35
CA TYR A 52 0.59 -20.72 6.99
C TYR A 52 -0.83 -20.89 6.45
N ASP A 53 -1.02 -21.76 5.44
CA ASP A 53 -2.32 -22.07 4.85
C ASP A 53 -3.14 -20.81 4.50
N PRO A 54 -2.64 -19.91 3.61
CA PRO A 54 -3.42 -18.78 3.12
C PRO A 54 -4.52 -19.26 2.19
N ASP A 55 -5.58 -18.46 2.01
CA ASP A 55 -6.69 -18.82 1.12
C ASP A 55 -6.24 -18.98 -0.34
N LYS A 56 -5.18 -18.27 -0.73
CA LYS A 56 -4.60 -18.40 -2.06
C LYS A 56 -3.13 -18.03 -2.10
N VAL A 57 -2.34 -18.86 -2.79
CA VAL A 57 -0.96 -18.55 -3.21
C VAL A 57 -0.92 -18.54 -4.72
N LEU A 58 -0.42 -17.47 -5.29
CA LEU A 58 -0.24 -17.28 -6.74
C LEU A 58 1.25 -17.13 -7.04
N SER A 59 1.70 -17.63 -8.18
CA SER A 59 3.03 -17.35 -8.72
C SER A 59 2.90 -16.65 -10.06
N MET A 60 3.62 -15.54 -10.22
CA MET A 60 3.66 -14.78 -11.47
C MET A 60 4.43 -15.55 -12.53
N ASP A 61 4.00 -15.48 -13.78
CA ASP A 61 4.70 -16.04 -14.94
C ASP A 61 5.79 -15.11 -15.49
N HIS A 62 5.81 -13.86 -15.08
CA HIS A 62 6.79 -12.83 -15.41
C HIS A 62 7.09 -11.95 -14.19
N LYS A 63 8.21 -11.24 -14.23
CA LYS A 63 8.58 -10.29 -13.18
C LYS A 63 7.71 -9.04 -13.25
N GLY A 64 6.82 -8.87 -12.28
CA GLY A 64 5.88 -7.75 -12.21
C GLY A 64 6.18 -6.75 -11.10
N TYR A 65 7.17 -7.05 -10.26
CA TYR A 65 7.45 -6.31 -9.03
C TYR A 65 6.23 -6.25 -8.11
N ALA A 66 6.27 -5.41 -7.08
CA ALA A 66 5.15 -5.28 -6.14
C ALA A 66 3.84 -4.84 -6.82
N ALA A 67 3.94 -3.95 -7.84
CA ALA A 67 2.80 -3.48 -8.63
C ALA A 67 2.08 -4.62 -9.33
N GLY A 68 2.80 -5.43 -10.11
CA GLY A 68 2.22 -6.56 -10.83
C GLY A 68 1.64 -7.62 -9.89
N ALA A 69 2.34 -7.93 -8.80
CA ALA A 69 1.84 -8.87 -7.81
C ALA A 69 0.56 -8.37 -7.12
N ARG A 70 0.47 -7.08 -6.76
CA ARG A 70 -0.77 -6.48 -6.23
C ARG A 70 -1.91 -6.55 -7.24
N ASN A 71 -1.63 -6.24 -8.52
CA ASN A 71 -2.62 -6.32 -9.60
C ASN A 71 -3.12 -7.76 -9.81
N GLU A 72 -2.21 -8.74 -9.79
CA GLU A 72 -2.60 -10.15 -9.90
C GLU A 72 -3.50 -10.56 -8.74
N GLY A 73 -3.15 -10.20 -7.51
CA GLY A 73 -3.98 -10.45 -6.33
C GLY A 73 -5.37 -9.83 -6.44
N MET A 74 -5.50 -8.65 -7.05
CA MET A 74 -6.79 -7.97 -7.24
C MET A 74 -7.75 -8.70 -8.18
N LYS A 75 -7.29 -9.66 -8.98
CA LYS A 75 -8.16 -10.46 -9.84
C LYS A 75 -9.00 -11.47 -9.07
N HIS A 76 -8.64 -11.74 -7.80
CA HIS A 76 -9.29 -12.73 -6.94
C HIS A 76 -10.18 -12.09 -5.88
N TYR A 77 -11.16 -12.83 -5.35
CA TYR A 77 -12.09 -12.40 -4.29
C TYR A 77 -12.70 -11.01 -4.49
N LYS A 78 -13.10 -10.68 -5.73
CA LYS A 78 -13.65 -9.36 -6.12
C LYS A 78 -14.97 -9.01 -5.43
N SER A 79 -15.63 -9.97 -4.81
CA SER A 79 -16.87 -9.77 -4.06
C SER A 79 -16.65 -9.34 -2.61
N ASP A 80 -15.42 -9.41 -2.09
CA ASP A 80 -15.11 -8.93 -0.75
C ASP A 80 -15.27 -7.40 -0.65
N LYS A 81 -15.61 -6.89 0.53
CA LYS A 81 -16.01 -5.48 0.64
C LYS A 81 -14.83 -4.51 0.52
N TYR A 82 -13.73 -4.80 1.21
CA TYR A 82 -12.53 -3.95 1.25
C TYR A 82 -11.28 -4.72 0.87
N THR A 83 -10.35 -4.02 0.22
CA THR A 83 -9.02 -4.51 -0.12
C THR A 83 -7.97 -3.80 0.72
N LEU A 84 -7.06 -4.57 1.31
CA LEU A 84 -5.83 -4.10 1.92
C LEU A 84 -4.64 -4.69 1.15
N TRP A 85 -3.64 -3.87 0.89
CA TRP A 85 -2.34 -4.30 0.36
C TRP A 85 -1.31 -4.15 1.47
N LEU A 86 -0.77 -5.24 1.99
CA LEU A 86 0.20 -5.25 3.07
C LEU A 86 1.56 -5.71 2.51
N ASP A 87 2.65 -5.12 2.98
CA ASP A 87 3.98 -5.54 2.56
C ASP A 87 4.44 -6.77 3.36
N ASP A 88 5.23 -7.65 2.74
CA ASP A 88 5.64 -8.94 3.30
C ASP A 88 6.63 -8.84 4.46
N ASP A 89 7.17 -7.66 4.73
CA ASP A 89 8.28 -7.43 5.65
C ASP A 89 7.96 -6.45 6.80
N ASP A 90 6.67 -6.17 7.00
CA ASP A 90 6.15 -5.29 8.03
C ASP A 90 5.27 -6.05 9.05
N ILE A 91 4.48 -5.36 9.89
CA ILE A 91 3.64 -5.96 10.93
C ILE A 91 2.35 -5.18 11.15
N LEU A 92 1.23 -5.88 11.37
CA LEU A 92 0.06 -5.31 12.05
C LEU A 92 0.32 -5.34 13.57
N ILE A 93 0.37 -4.17 14.20
CA ILE A 93 0.75 -4.06 15.63
C ILE A 93 -0.43 -4.14 16.60
N ASP A 94 -1.64 -4.11 16.07
CA ASP A 94 -2.87 -4.20 16.85
C ASP A 94 -3.65 -5.44 16.41
N ASN A 95 -3.91 -6.36 17.35
CA ASN A 95 -4.67 -7.57 17.06
C ASN A 95 -6.16 -7.30 16.77
N ASP A 96 -6.65 -6.09 17.03
CA ASP A 96 -7.99 -5.63 16.68
C ASP A 96 -8.02 -4.73 15.43
N ALA A 97 -6.93 -4.63 14.67
CA ALA A 97 -6.83 -3.74 13.51
C ALA A 97 -7.98 -3.99 12.52
N PHE A 98 -8.25 -5.24 12.16
CA PHE A 98 -9.33 -5.56 11.23
C PHE A 98 -10.72 -5.31 11.85
N ALA A 99 -10.89 -5.58 13.14
CA ALA A 99 -12.15 -5.26 13.84
C ALA A 99 -12.40 -3.74 13.86
N LYS A 100 -11.37 -2.93 14.12
CA LYS A 100 -11.45 -1.47 14.09
C LYS A 100 -11.75 -0.93 12.70
N ILE A 101 -11.12 -1.45 11.65
CA ILE A 101 -11.39 -1.06 10.27
C ILE A 101 -12.83 -1.42 9.90
N LYS A 102 -13.29 -2.61 10.26
CA LYS A 102 -14.65 -3.06 10.01
C LYS A 102 -15.69 -2.19 10.74
N GLN A 103 -15.44 -1.86 12.00
CA GLN A 103 -16.32 -0.99 12.78
C GLN A 103 -16.36 0.43 12.20
N CYS A 104 -15.20 0.99 11.85
CA CYS A 104 -15.10 2.28 11.17
C CYS A 104 -15.89 2.30 9.85
N ALA A 105 -15.83 1.22 9.07
CA ALA A 105 -16.62 1.10 7.85
C ALA A 105 -18.13 1.16 8.12
N ILE A 106 -18.60 0.46 9.16
CA ILE A 106 -20.01 0.42 9.54
C ILE A 106 -20.47 1.80 10.03
N ASP A 107 -19.70 2.41 10.92
CA ASP A 107 -20.05 3.70 11.56
C ASP A 107 -20.08 4.87 10.56
N ASN A 108 -19.39 4.74 9.42
CA ASN A 108 -19.30 5.78 8.39
C ASN A 108 -20.00 5.39 7.07
N ASP A 109 -20.97 4.50 7.11
CA ASP A 109 -21.77 4.06 5.95
C ASP A 109 -20.92 3.53 4.78
N TYR A 110 -19.90 2.73 5.11
CA TYR A 110 -19.01 2.07 4.16
C TYR A 110 -18.30 3.04 3.21
N PRO A 111 -17.42 3.92 3.70
CA PRO A 111 -16.68 4.87 2.88
C PRO A 111 -15.78 4.18 1.85
N ASP A 112 -15.44 4.88 0.78
CA ASP A 112 -14.62 4.32 -0.29
C ASP A 112 -13.17 4.08 0.13
N ILE A 113 -12.64 4.93 1.04
CA ILE A 113 -11.31 4.79 1.65
C ILE A 113 -11.42 4.87 3.18
N ILE A 114 -10.77 3.96 3.89
CA ILE A 114 -10.52 4.05 5.33
C ILE A 114 -9.01 4.12 5.52
N ARG A 115 -8.51 5.26 5.94
CA ARG A 115 -7.11 5.46 6.28
C ARG A 115 -6.88 5.17 7.76
N PHE A 116 -5.72 4.64 8.10
CA PHE A 116 -5.30 4.44 9.48
C PHE A 116 -3.85 4.89 9.71
N ASN A 117 -3.52 5.15 10.97
CA ASN A 117 -2.19 5.57 11.35
C ASN A 117 -1.22 4.38 11.42
N TRP A 118 0.06 4.73 11.38
CA TRP A 118 1.17 3.78 11.36
C TRP A 118 2.42 4.39 12.00
N ILE A 119 3.31 3.53 12.42
CA ILE A 119 4.62 3.90 12.96
C ILE A 119 5.73 3.30 12.10
N ALA A 120 6.92 3.92 12.17
CA ALA A 120 8.11 3.38 11.54
C ALA A 120 9.15 2.99 12.58
N THR A 121 9.69 1.79 12.49
CA THR A 121 10.79 1.34 13.33
C THR A 121 12.02 1.05 12.48
N ARG A 122 13.10 1.79 12.76
CA ARG A 122 14.39 1.56 12.10
C ARG A 122 15.11 0.38 12.75
N LEU A 123 15.13 -0.78 12.13
CA LEU A 123 15.71 -2.00 12.70
C LEU A 123 17.19 -1.90 13.07
N SER A 124 17.99 -1.10 12.33
CA SER A 124 19.42 -0.90 12.63
C SER A 124 19.71 -0.16 13.95
N THR A 125 18.75 0.59 14.49
CA THR A 125 18.93 1.42 15.69
C THR A 125 17.87 1.20 16.75
N GLY A 126 16.81 0.43 16.44
CA GLY A 126 15.62 0.31 17.29
C GLY A 126 14.82 1.61 17.45
N LYS A 127 15.18 2.67 16.72
CA LYS A 127 14.49 3.96 16.82
C LYS A 127 13.11 3.86 16.20
N ARG A 128 12.09 4.08 17.02
CA ARG A 128 10.69 4.16 16.65
C ARG A 128 10.28 5.61 16.44
N GLY A 129 9.59 5.91 15.35
CA GLY A 129 9.09 7.23 15.02
C GLY A 129 7.61 7.21 14.68
N ASN A 130 6.86 8.14 15.26
CA ASN A 130 5.48 8.41 14.86
C ASN A 130 5.49 9.36 13.67
N HIS A 131 4.66 9.10 12.70
CA HIS A 131 4.44 10.00 11.57
C HIS A 131 3.12 10.81 11.69
N HIS A 132 2.37 10.61 12.78
CA HIS A 132 1.06 11.23 13.01
C HIS A 132 1.08 12.76 13.08
N ASP A 133 2.14 13.35 13.66
CA ASP A 133 2.23 14.78 13.88
C ASP A 133 2.43 15.59 12.60
N ARG A 134 2.62 14.90 11.48
CA ARG A 134 2.87 15.53 10.17
C ARG A 134 1.63 15.65 9.30
N PHE A 135 0.55 14.96 9.65
CA PHE A 135 -0.65 14.91 8.82
C PHE A 135 -1.83 15.51 9.58
N PRO A 136 -2.59 16.43 8.97
CA PRO A 136 -3.80 16.94 9.58
C PRO A 136 -4.78 15.80 9.85
N LYS A 137 -5.70 15.99 10.79
CA LYS A 137 -6.85 15.08 10.98
C LYS A 137 -7.70 15.13 9.72
N VAL A 138 -7.63 14.08 8.92
CA VAL A 138 -8.14 14.09 7.55
C VAL A 138 -9.33 13.17 7.45
N GLU A 139 -10.44 13.68 6.91
CA GLU A 139 -11.70 12.95 6.77
C GLU A 139 -12.28 12.97 5.35
N THR A 140 -11.54 13.47 4.36
CA THR A 140 -12.00 13.53 2.97
C THR A 140 -10.99 12.94 2.00
N PRO A 141 -11.41 12.38 0.85
CA PRO A 141 -10.48 11.90 -0.18
C PRO A 141 -9.52 12.98 -0.67
N GLU A 142 -9.98 14.25 -0.71
CA GLU A 142 -9.14 15.40 -1.07
C GLU A 142 -7.92 15.53 -0.17
N LEU A 143 -8.15 15.52 1.13
CA LEU A 143 -7.09 15.66 2.12
C LEU A 143 -6.18 14.44 2.14
N ILE A 144 -6.73 13.21 2.00
CA ILE A 144 -5.95 11.98 1.86
C ILE A 144 -5.07 12.04 0.61
N CYS A 145 -5.60 12.54 -0.50
CA CYS A 145 -4.87 12.69 -1.76
C CYS A 145 -3.68 13.67 -1.65
N GLN A 146 -3.83 14.73 -0.87
CA GLN A 146 -2.78 15.72 -0.63
C GLN A 146 -1.66 15.22 0.29
N GLU A 147 -1.84 14.09 0.97
CA GLU A 147 -0.80 13.43 1.75
C GLU A 147 0.26 12.76 0.84
N ILE A 148 1.01 13.55 0.08
CA ILE A 148 2.01 13.08 -0.90
C ILE A 148 3.04 12.11 -0.30
N TYR A 149 3.26 12.17 1.01
CA TYR A 149 4.11 11.26 1.76
C TYR A 149 3.36 10.05 2.36
N GLY A 150 2.03 10.05 2.32
CA GLY A 150 1.15 9.00 2.84
C GLY A 150 0.62 8.05 1.76
N GLY A 151 1.18 8.09 0.56
CA GLY A 151 0.74 7.27 -0.58
C GLY A 151 0.92 5.77 -0.42
N MET A 152 1.36 5.30 0.75
CA MET A 152 1.65 3.90 1.00
C MET A 152 0.38 3.04 0.86
N PRO A 153 0.40 1.97 0.06
CA PRO A 153 -0.76 1.09 -0.14
C PRO A 153 -1.26 0.49 1.17
N TRP A 154 -0.33 0.14 2.07
CA TRP A 154 -0.60 -0.54 3.33
C TRP A 154 -1.19 0.35 4.43
N SER A 155 -1.31 1.67 4.22
CA SER A 155 -1.88 2.61 5.21
C SER A 155 -3.39 2.81 5.10
N LYS A 156 -4.06 2.05 4.26
CA LYS A 156 -5.49 2.23 3.97
C LYS A 156 -6.19 0.92 3.57
N ALA A 157 -7.47 0.85 3.87
CA ALA A 157 -8.41 -0.10 3.28
C ALA A 157 -9.25 0.62 2.23
N VAL A 158 -9.38 0.03 1.05
CA VAL A 158 -10.13 0.61 -0.08
C VAL A 158 -11.30 -0.30 -0.42
N LYS A 159 -12.48 0.28 -0.63
CA LYS A 159 -13.64 -0.46 -1.12
C LYS A 159 -13.27 -1.23 -2.39
N THR A 160 -13.45 -2.54 -2.41
CA THR A 160 -12.93 -3.41 -3.48
C THR A 160 -13.40 -3.00 -4.88
N SER A 161 -14.63 -2.48 -4.99
CA SER A 161 -15.19 -1.98 -6.25
C SER A 161 -14.57 -0.67 -6.74
N LYS A 162 -13.81 0.01 -5.90
CA LYS A 162 -13.11 1.28 -6.20
C LYS A 162 -11.60 1.11 -6.37
N CYS A 163 -11.06 -0.11 -6.23
CA CYS A 163 -9.62 -0.35 -6.39
C CYS A 163 -9.13 -0.01 -7.80
N VAL A 164 -8.01 0.71 -7.88
CA VAL A 164 -7.32 1.06 -9.13
C VAL A 164 -6.04 0.25 -9.25
N GLU A 165 -5.68 -0.14 -10.46
CA GLU A 165 -4.46 -0.89 -10.74
C GLU A 165 -3.20 -0.07 -10.45
N PHE A 166 -2.16 -0.75 -10.05
CA PHE A 166 -0.82 -0.20 -9.88
C PHE A 166 -0.10 -0.14 -11.22
N PRO A 167 0.68 0.93 -11.50
CA PRO A 167 1.45 1.02 -12.72
C PRO A 167 2.68 0.11 -12.65
N GLU A 168 2.67 -1.01 -13.37
CA GLU A 168 3.74 -2.02 -13.35
C GLU A 168 5.07 -1.55 -13.94
N CYS A 169 5.08 -0.42 -14.61
CA CYS A 169 6.27 0.17 -15.21
C CYS A 169 7.08 1.07 -14.26
N LEU A 170 6.59 1.30 -13.03
CA LEU A 170 7.25 2.20 -12.07
C LEU A 170 8.02 1.42 -11.00
N ALA A 171 9.23 1.89 -10.70
CA ALA A 171 9.99 1.43 -9.55
C ALA A 171 9.44 1.96 -8.22
N ILE A 172 8.65 3.04 -8.27
CA ILE A 172 7.94 3.66 -7.13
C ILE A 172 6.53 3.95 -7.64
N ASP A 173 5.67 2.98 -7.50
CA ASP A 173 4.30 2.97 -7.99
C ASP A 173 3.30 3.61 -7.02
N ASP A 174 3.64 3.66 -5.75
CA ASP A 174 2.74 4.00 -4.65
C ASP A 174 2.08 5.37 -4.78
N CYS A 175 2.88 6.41 -5.07
CA CYS A 175 2.35 7.79 -5.12
C CYS A 175 1.44 8.03 -6.32
N TYR A 176 1.79 7.48 -7.49
CA TYR A 176 0.92 7.56 -8.66
C TYR A 176 -0.40 6.83 -8.41
N GLN A 177 -0.33 5.59 -7.95
CA GLN A 177 -1.52 4.80 -7.62
C GLN A 177 -2.39 5.48 -6.57
N HIS A 178 -1.76 6.08 -5.54
CA HIS A 178 -2.47 6.80 -4.49
C HIS A 178 -3.32 7.97 -5.05
N ILE A 179 -2.75 8.78 -5.93
CA ILE A 179 -3.48 9.90 -6.56
C ILE A 179 -4.65 9.37 -7.38
N MET A 180 -4.42 8.34 -8.20
CA MET A 180 -5.45 7.70 -9.01
C MET A 180 -6.55 7.07 -8.12
N GLN A 181 -6.16 6.44 -7.02
CA GLN A 181 -7.08 5.83 -6.07
C GLN A 181 -7.99 6.87 -5.41
N CYS A 182 -7.42 7.99 -4.99
CA CYS A 182 -8.21 9.08 -4.40
C CYS A 182 -9.17 9.71 -5.41
N ASP A 183 -8.75 9.81 -6.69
CA ASP A 183 -9.56 10.42 -7.75
C ASP A 183 -10.86 9.64 -8.06
N VAL A 184 -10.91 8.35 -7.78
CA VAL A 184 -12.13 7.53 -7.99
C VAL A 184 -12.97 7.38 -6.73
N CYS A 185 -12.49 7.87 -5.58
CA CYS A 185 -13.17 7.77 -4.30
C CYS A 185 -13.89 9.07 -3.95
N GLU A 186 -15.09 8.94 -3.41
CA GLU A 186 -15.96 10.07 -3.06
C GLU A 186 -16.06 10.26 -1.53
N THR A 187 -15.84 9.19 -0.77
CA THR A 187 -16.02 9.19 0.69
C THR A 187 -14.80 8.60 1.38
N ALA A 188 -14.48 9.14 2.56
CA ALA A 188 -13.35 8.69 3.36
C ALA A 188 -13.64 8.71 4.85
N ALA A 189 -12.96 7.84 5.60
CA ALA A 189 -12.91 7.85 7.06
C ALA A 189 -11.47 7.64 7.54
N VAL A 190 -11.18 8.03 8.77
CA VAL A 190 -9.83 7.93 9.36
C VAL A 190 -9.90 7.27 10.73
N ILE A 191 -9.01 6.32 10.95
CA ILE A 191 -8.72 5.72 12.25
C ILE A 191 -7.41 6.33 12.76
N HIS A 192 -7.46 6.96 13.93
CA HIS A 192 -6.30 7.62 14.53
C HIS A 192 -5.40 6.69 15.33
N ASP A 193 -5.75 5.40 15.42
CA ASP A 193 -4.92 4.40 16.07
C ASP A 193 -3.79 3.93 15.12
N ASP A 194 -2.64 3.62 15.71
CA ASP A 194 -1.55 2.95 15.00
C ASP A 194 -1.89 1.49 14.80
N LEU A 195 -2.20 1.12 13.57
CA LEU A 195 -2.56 -0.25 13.22
C LEU A 195 -1.42 -1.02 12.52
N TYR A 196 -0.45 -0.30 11.98
CA TYR A 196 0.62 -0.86 11.14
C TYR A 196 1.99 -0.36 11.56
N GLU A 197 3.01 -1.19 11.47
CA GLU A 197 4.40 -0.83 11.73
C GLU A 197 5.25 -1.14 10.51
N TRP A 198 5.77 -0.07 9.90
CA TRP A 198 6.76 -0.15 8.84
C TRP A 198 8.15 -0.43 9.44
N LEU A 199 8.74 -1.58 9.09
CA LEU A 199 10.04 -2.02 9.54
C LEU A 199 11.16 -1.55 8.58
N VAL A 200 11.74 -0.39 8.85
CA VAL A 200 12.81 0.19 8.00
C VAL A 200 14.09 -0.60 8.11
N ARG A 201 14.43 -1.36 7.07
CA ARG A 201 15.61 -2.23 6.99
C ARG A 201 16.75 -1.57 6.23
N PRO A 202 18.03 -1.85 6.60
CA PRO A 202 19.16 -1.56 5.73
C PRO A 202 19.02 -2.31 4.38
N ASN A 203 19.41 -1.66 3.29
CA ASN A 203 19.40 -2.23 1.93
C ASN A 203 18.00 -2.59 1.38
N SER A 204 16.91 -2.08 1.98
CA SER A 204 15.59 -2.13 1.36
C SER A 204 15.50 -1.18 0.16
N LEU A 205 14.50 -1.34 -0.70
CA LEU A 205 14.27 -0.44 -1.85
C LEU A 205 14.22 1.03 -1.46
N THR A 206 13.73 1.34 -0.25
CA THR A 206 13.64 2.72 0.27
C THR A 206 14.96 3.25 0.84
N THR A 207 15.89 2.38 1.24
CA THR A 207 17.15 2.75 1.90
C THR A 207 18.38 2.65 1.01
N VAL A 208 18.33 1.92 -0.12
CA VAL A 208 19.44 1.88 -1.09
C VAL A 208 19.65 3.23 -1.76
N LYS A 209 20.92 3.50 -2.12
CA LYS A 209 21.25 4.71 -2.87
C LYS A 209 20.48 4.74 -4.20
N ILE A 210 20.10 5.95 -4.59
CA ILE A 210 19.47 6.24 -5.88
C ILE A 210 20.32 5.64 -6.99
N ASN A 211 19.69 4.92 -7.90
CA ASN A 211 20.32 4.35 -9.08
C ASN A 211 19.53 4.73 -10.34
N VAL A 212 20.09 4.43 -11.50
CA VAL A 212 19.50 4.77 -12.81
C VAL A 212 18.07 4.25 -12.96
N PHE A 213 17.75 3.09 -12.37
CA PHE A 213 16.42 2.51 -12.43
C PHE A 213 15.38 3.36 -11.65
N ARG A 214 15.73 3.88 -10.47
CA ARG A 214 14.86 4.80 -9.72
C ARG A 214 14.73 6.15 -10.40
N GLU A 215 15.81 6.67 -10.95
CA GLU A 215 15.78 7.95 -11.69
C GLU A 215 14.89 7.87 -12.92
N SER A 216 15.00 6.82 -13.73
CA SER A 216 14.11 6.61 -14.88
C SER A 216 12.66 6.44 -14.44
N GLY A 217 12.40 5.79 -13.30
CA GLY A 217 11.07 5.67 -12.71
C GLY A 217 10.45 7.04 -12.39
N TRP A 218 11.22 7.99 -11.85
CA TRP A 218 10.70 9.33 -11.58
C TRP A 218 10.33 10.12 -12.83
N TYR A 219 11.13 10.03 -13.90
CA TYR A 219 10.78 10.66 -15.18
C TYR A 219 9.50 10.06 -15.77
N LEU A 220 9.37 8.73 -15.68
CA LEU A 220 8.18 8.04 -16.14
C LEU A 220 6.95 8.41 -15.30
N GLU A 221 7.08 8.47 -13.98
CA GLU A 221 6.01 8.91 -13.08
C GLU A 221 5.53 10.33 -13.44
N ILE A 222 6.46 11.28 -13.64
CA ILE A 222 6.11 12.64 -14.09
C ILE A 222 5.34 12.60 -15.41
N ALA A 223 5.83 11.83 -16.39
CA ALA A 223 5.17 11.73 -17.69
C ALA A 223 3.76 11.15 -17.59
N MET A 224 3.57 10.15 -16.76
CA MET A 224 2.25 9.54 -16.51
C MET A 224 1.30 10.52 -15.81
N LEU A 225 1.75 11.21 -14.77
CA LEU A 225 0.96 12.22 -14.06
C LEU A 225 0.56 13.36 -14.99
N MET A 226 1.49 13.85 -15.83
CA MET A 226 1.21 14.90 -16.80
C MET A 226 0.20 14.44 -17.86
N ARG A 227 0.34 13.22 -18.36
CA ARG A 227 -0.60 12.65 -19.33
C ARG A 227 -2.00 12.48 -18.75
N GLN A 228 -2.11 12.05 -17.49
CA GLN A 228 -3.37 11.81 -16.81
C GLN A 228 -4.07 13.10 -16.36
N LYS A 229 -3.36 14.22 -16.28
CA LYS A 229 -3.82 15.47 -15.65
C LYS A 229 -5.17 15.98 -16.17
N GLU A 230 -5.44 15.82 -17.46
CA GLU A 230 -6.71 16.27 -18.08
C GLU A 230 -7.86 15.26 -17.90
N HIS A 231 -7.57 14.07 -17.35
CA HIS A 231 -8.52 12.96 -17.20
C HIS A 231 -8.94 12.70 -15.74
N TYR A 232 -8.39 13.46 -14.78
CA TYR A 232 -8.82 13.33 -13.39
C TYR A 232 -10.27 13.81 -13.21
N ASN A 233 -11.03 13.08 -12.41
CA ASN A 233 -12.42 13.41 -12.08
C ASN A 233 -12.51 14.62 -11.15
N HIS A 234 -11.48 14.84 -10.31
CA HIS A 234 -11.48 15.84 -9.26
C HIS A 234 -10.28 16.79 -9.36
N ASP A 235 -10.50 18.07 -9.06
CA ASP A 235 -9.45 19.09 -9.06
C ASP A 235 -8.36 18.82 -8.01
N TYR A 236 -8.71 18.23 -6.88
CA TYR A 236 -7.72 17.88 -5.86
C TYR A 236 -6.71 16.82 -6.34
N ALA A 237 -7.11 15.90 -7.20
CA ALA A 237 -6.20 14.93 -7.81
C ALA A 237 -5.23 15.62 -8.78
N ARG A 238 -5.69 16.63 -9.54
CA ARG A 238 -4.82 17.48 -10.39
C ARG A 238 -3.81 18.25 -9.54
N ILE A 239 -4.26 18.85 -8.44
CA ILE A 239 -3.40 19.58 -7.51
C ILE A 239 -2.35 18.64 -6.90
N ALA A 240 -2.75 17.46 -6.43
CA ALA A 240 -1.84 16.46 -5.88
C ALA A 240 -0.80 15.99 -6.91
N ALA A 241 -1.21 15.79 -8.17
CA ALA A 241 -0.29 15.45 -9.25
C ALA A 241 0.74 16.57 -9.51
N ASP A 242 0.32 17.82 -9.54
CA ASP A 242 1.24 18.97 -9.68
C ASP A 242 2.21 19.07 -8.51
N MET A 243 1.73 18.92 -7.27
CA MET A 243 2.56 18.91 -6.06
C MET A 243 3.59 17.77 -6.12
N ARG A 244 3.18 16.57 -6.57
CA ARG A 244 4.08 15.42 -6.71
C ARG A 244 5.14 15.64 -7.79
N ILE A 245 4.76 16.15 -8.94
CA ILE A 245 5.68 16.52 -10.03
C ILE A 245 6.72 17.52 -9.53
N ASP A 246 6.29 18.58 -8.85
CA ASP A 246 7.16 19.60 -8.29
C ASP A 246 8.11 19.04 -7.23
N TYR A 247 7.61 18.15 -6.36
CA TYR A 247 8.43 17.48 -5.35
C TYR A 247 9.54 16.64 -6.01
N ILE A 248 9.21 15.83 -7.02
CA ILE A 248 10.19 15.01 -7.74
C ILE A 248 11.24 15.91 -8.40
N LYS A 249 10.82 16.96 -9.13
CA LYS A 249 11.72 17.89 -9.78
C LYS A 249 12.70 18.54 -8.80
N ARG A 250 12.19 19.08 -7.69
CA ARG A 250 13.04 19.78 -6.69
C ARG A 250 13.98 18.84 -5.96
N LYS A 251 13.50 17.68 -5.52
CA LYS A 251 14.25 16.81 -4.63
C LYS A 251 15.25 15.91 -5.38
N TYR A 252 14.89 15.46 -6.56
CA TYR A 252 15.64 14.41 -7.25
C TYR A 252 16.26 14.86 -8.57
N LEU A 253 15.63 15.78 -9.32
CA LEU A 253 16.08 16.21 -10.64
C LEU A 253 16.75 17.59 -10.63
N GLY A 254 16.52 18.45 -9.62
CA GLY A 254 17.12 19.78 -9.49
C GLY A 254 18.59 19.80 -9.05
N ARG A 255 19.24 18.63 -9.03
CA ARG A 255 20.66 18.46 -8.68
C ARG A 255 21.53 18.10 -9.91
N MET A 256 20.99 18.20 -11.10
CA MET A 256 21.72 18.02 -12.36
C MET A 256 22.12 19.38 -12.95
#